data_25c6eb8a5a172d10408c54a7fb3ef338
#
_entry.id   25c6eb8a5a172d10408c54a7fb3ef338
#
_cell.length_a   1.000
_cell.length_b   1.000
_cell.length_c   1.000
_cell.angle_alpha   90.00
_cell.angle_beta   90.00
_cell.angle_gamma   90.00
#
_symmetry.space_group_name_H-M   'P 1'
#
loop_
_entity.id
_entity.type
_entity.pdbx_description
1 polymer ?
#
loop_
_entity_poly.entity_id
_entity_poly.type
_entity_poly.pdbx_seq_one_letter_code
_entity_poly.pdbx_strand_id
1 'polypeptide(L)'
;MSYEEQDVIWRVALASYDPREMRVWTRYLEERNPAIRCTGYRSSRPLLERLEQGDVDVLVLGGRLEDMDSIQFLPRIRGLARKPLVLLRDDGRNEESAVESLSQEDACYLIRQATLEDML
;
A
#
# COMPACT_ATOMS: atom_id res chain seq x y z
N MET A 1 31.46 9.19 2.94
CA MET A 1 30.19 8.97 3.61
C MET A 1 29.06 9.56 2.81
N SER A 2 28.02 8.82 2.65
CA SER A 2 26.85 9.32 1.93
C SER A 2 25.75 9.69 2.93
N TYR A 3 25.82 10.89 3.46
CA TYR A 3 24.77 11.39 4.35
C TYR A 3 23.43 11.58 3.61
N GLU A 4 23.48 11.65 2.30
CA GLU A 4 22.28 11.75 1.48
C GLU A 4 21.37 10.53 1.65
N GLU A 5 21.97 9.36 1.83
CA GLU A 5 21.20 8.14 2.08
C GLU A 5 20.46 8.20 3.42
N GLN A 6 20.99 8.95 4.38
CA GLN A 6 20.36 9.12 5.68
C GLN A 6 19.13 10.00 5.62
N ASP A 7 19.07 10.88 4.61
CA ASP A 7 17.95 11.80 4.45
C ASP A 7 16.80 11.20 3.64
N VAL A 8 17.05 10.09 2.97
CA VAL A 8 16.02 9.43 2.16
C VAL A 8 15.22 8.48 3.03
N ILE A 9 13.96 8.82 3.25
CA ILE A 9 13.03 7.97 3.98
C ILE A 9 11.89 7.62 3.04
N TRP A 10 11.59 6.33 2.94
CA TRP A 10 10.45 5.84 2.17
C TRP A 10 9.26 5.66 3.12
N ARG A 11 8.22 6.44 2.89
CA ARG A 11 7.01 6.39 3.70
C ARG A 11 6.01 5.45 3.06
N VAL A 12 5.75 4.35 3.75
CA VAL A 12 4.88 3.29 3.26
C VAL A 12 3.64 3.21 4.14
N ALA A 13 2.47 3.31 3.52
CA ALA A 13 1.21 3.06 4.21
C ALA A 13 0.79 1.62 3.90
N LEU A 14 0.46 0.88 4.94
CA LEU A 14 -0.03 -0.49 4.82
C LEU A 14 -1.50 -0.50 5.23
N ALA A 15 -2.36 -1.06 4.40
CA ALA A 15 -3.79 -1.05 4.68
C ALA A 15 -4.37 -2.45 4.56
N SER A 16 -4.93 -2.93 5.66
CA SER A 16 -5.56 -4.24 5.73
C SER A 16 -6.48 -4.28 6.95
N TYR A 17 -7.56 -5.05 6.86
CA TYR A 17 -8.40 -5.28 8.03
C TYR A 17 -7.69 -6.14 9.09
N ASP A 18 -6.66 -6.89 8.70
CA ASP A 18 -5.94 -7.81 9.57
C ASP A 18 -4.65 -7.18 10.10
N PRO A 19 -4.59 -6.83 11.39
CA PRO A 19 -3.40 -6.23 11.96
C PRO A 19 -2.18 -7.16 11.96
N ARG A 20 -2.40 -8.48 11.92
CA ARG A 20 -1.29 -9.43 11.86
C ARG A 20 -0.59 -9.37 10.53
N GLU A 21 -1.35 -9.22 9.45
CA GLU A 21 -0.81 -9.07 8.12
C GLU A 21 0.06 -7.82 8.02
N MET A 22 -0.44 -6.71 8.57
CA MET A 22 0.31 -5.46 8.57
C MET A 22 1.60 -5.55 9.38
N ARG A 23 1.59 -6.27 10.51
CA ARG A 23 2.80 -6.46 11.30
C ARG A 23 3.85 -7.27 10.55
N VAL A 24 3.43 -8.30 9.83
CA VAL A 24 4.34 -9.10 9.02
C VAL A 24 4.96 -8.24 7.92
N TRP A 25 4.16 -7.44 7.22
CA TRP A 25 4.67 -6.56 6.17
C TRP A 25 5.62 -5.51 6.72
N THR A 26 5.26 -4.88 7.84
CA THR A 26 6.09 -3.86 8.48
C THR A 26 7.46 -4.43 8.80
N ARG A 27 7.46 -5.58 9.47
CA ARG A 27 8.71 -6.23 9.86
C ARG A 27 9.56 -6.58 8.64
N TYR A 28 8.94 -7.18 7.65
CA TYR A 28 9.62 -7.62 6.45
C TYR A 28 10.27 -6.45 5.71
N LEU A 29 9.53 -5.38 5.53
CA LEU A 29 10.01 -4.21 4.80
C LEU A 29 11.09 -3.45 5.57
N GLU A 30 10.84 -3.18 6.84
CA GLU A 30 11.78 -2.39 7.64
C GLU A 30 13.07 -3.13 7.94
N GLU A 31 13.03 -4.45 8.05
CA GLU A 31 14.25 -5.24 8.22
C GLU A 31 15.12 -5.25 6.96
N ARG A 32 14.50 -5.20 5.78
CA ARG A 32 15.25 -5.21 4.52
C ARG A 32 15.84 -3.86 4.16
N ASN A 33 15.17 -2.79 4.56
CA ASN A 33 15.64 -1.44 4.28
C ASN A 33 15.32 -0.54 5.46
N PRO A 34 16.31 -0.14 6.24
CA PRO A 34 16.09 0.71 7.41
C PRO A 34 15.58 2.11 7.08
N ALA A 35 15.62 2.52 5.82
CA ALA A 35 15.05 3.80 5.40
C ALA A 35 13.53 3.71 5.19
N ILE A 36 12.93 2.52 5.22
CA ILE A 36 11.49 2.37 5.10
C ILE A 36 10.83 2.61 6.45
N ARG A 37 9.76 3.41 6.42
CA ARG A 37 8.91 3.66 7.59
C ARG A 37 7.48 3.29 7.23
N CYS A 38 6.95 2.31 7.94
CA CYS A 38 5.60 1.79 7.68
C CYS A 38 4.62 2.30 8.72
N THR A 39 3.41 2.62 8.27
CA THR A 39 2.29 2.95 9.14
C THR A 39 1.08 2.15 8.68
N GLY A 40 0.37 1.54 9.62
CA GLY A 40 -0.75 0.67 9.31
C GLY A 40 -2.09 1.37 9.45
N TYR A 41 -3.03 1.00 8.58
CA TYR A 41 -4.40 1.52 8.58
C TYR A 41 -5.37 0.37 8.36
N ARG A 42 -6.42 0.30 9.17
CA ARG A 42 -7.40 -0.78 9.09
C ARG A 42 -8.66 -0.39 8.34
N SER A 43 -8.93 0.90 8.21
CA SER A 43 -10.15 1.40 7.60
C SER A 43 -9.88 2.54 6.63
N SER A 44 -10.86 2.83 5.78
CA SER A 44 -10.67 3.74 4.66
C SER A 44 -10.47 5.19 5.09
N ARG A 45 -11.18 5.66 6.09
CA ARG A 45 -11.15 7.08 6.45
C ARG A 45 -9.77 7.54 6.94
N PRO A 46 -9.17 6.92 7.95
CA PRO A 46 -7.84 7.34 8.38
C PRO A 46 -6.78 7.14 7.30
N LEU A 47 -6.94 6.12 6.45
CA LEU A 47 -6.06 5.93 5.32
C LEU A 47 -6.16 7.09 4.34
N LEU A 48 -7.38 7.48 3.95
CA LEU A 48 -7.58 8.59 3.02
C LEU A 48 -7.05 9.89 3.58
N GLU A 49 -7.31 10.16 4.85
CA GLU A 49 -6.79 11.36 5.52
C GLU A 49 -5.26 11.42 5.46
N ARG A 50 -4.61 10.28 5.66
CA ARG A 50 -3.16 10.22 5.55
C ARG A 50 -2.68 10.47 4.12
N LEU A 51 -3.34 9.86 3.13
CA LEU A 51 -2.96 10.03 1.73
C LEU A 51 -3.15 11.46 1.27
N GLU A 52 -4.15 12.15 1.79
CA GLU A 52 -4.40 13.55 1.46
C GLU A 52 -3.29 14.48 1.91
N GLN A 53 -2.49 14.08 2.88
CA GLN A 53 -1.33 14.84 3.32
C GLN A 53 -0.20 14.86 2.28
N GLY A 54 -0.23 13.93 1.33
CA GLY A 54 0.71 13.92 0.20
C GLY A 54 2.12 13.46 0.52
N ASP A 55 2.32 12.78 1.64
CA ASP A 55 3.65 12.34 2.07
C ASP A 55 3.84 10.82 2.06
N VAL A 56 2.93 10.09 1.43
CA VAL A 56 3.05 8.63 1.29
C VAL A 56 3.64 8.30 -0.07
N ASP A 57 4.73 7.55 -0.06
CA ASP A 57 5.42 7.15 -1.29
C ASP A 57 4.82 5.88 -1.89
N VAL A 58 4.50 4.91 -1.04
CA VAL A 58 3.97 3.62 -1.46
C VAL A 58 2.79 3.24 -0.56
N LEU A 59 1.72 2.78 -1.18
CA LEU A 59 0.57 2.23 -0.48
C LEU A 59 0.45 0.76 -0.81
N VAL A 60 0.49 -0.10 0.20
CA VAL A 60 0.24 -1.53 0.05
C VAL A 60 -1.18 -1.81 0.57
N LEU A 61 -2.06 -2.21 -0.34
CA LEU A 61 -3.44 -2.54 0.00
C LEU A 61 -3.61 -4.05 0.09
N GLY A 62 -4.12 -4.53 1.21
CA GLY A 62 -4.62 -5.90 1.33
C GLY A 62 -5.90 -6.07 0.52
N GLY A 63 -6.49 -7.26 0.55
CA GLY A 63 -7.72 -7.51 -0.19
C GLY A 63 -8.91 -6.74 0.36
N ARG A 64 -8.85 -6.34 1.64
CA ARG A 64 -9.99 -5.76 2.31
C ARG A 64 -9.56 -4.84 3.45
N LEU A 65 -10.32 -3.75 3.63
CA LEU A 65 -10.30 -2.90 4.82
C LEU A 65 -11.48 -3.30 5.72
N GLU A 66 -11.57 -2.75 6.92
CA GLU A 66 -12.68 -3.04 7.83
C GLU A 66 -14.03 -2.62 7.25
N ASP A 67 -14.05 -1.53 6.52
CA ASP A 67 -15.29 -0.90 6.04
C ASP A 67 -15.54 -1.06 4.55
N MET A 68 -14.60 -1.62 3.79
CA MET A 68 -14.78 -1.83 2.34
C MET A 68 -13.70 -2.72 1.76
N ASP A 69 -13.97 -3.27 0.58
CA ASP A 69 -12.94 -3.95 -0.18
C ASP A 69 -11.93 -2.94 -0.73
N SER A 70 -10.68 -3.35 -0.84
CA SER A 70 -9.63 -2.46 -1.30
C SER A 70 -9.86 -1.95 -2.71
N ILE A 71 -10.48 -2.76 -3.56
CA ILE A 71 -10.83 -2.35 -4.93
C ILE A 71 -11.79 -1.16 -4.91
N GLN A 72 -12.72 -1.14 -3.94
CA GLN A 72 -13.65 -0.02 -3.79
C GLN A 72 -12.95 1.26 -3.32
N PHE A 73 -11.80 1.12 -2.71
CA PHE A 73 -11.01 2.26 -2.25
C PHE A 73 -10.21 2.91 -3.39
N LEU A 74 -9.82 2.15 -4.41
CA LEU A 74 -8.95 2.63 -5.48
C LEU A 74 -9.43 3.92 -6.16
N PRO A 75 -10.74 4.09 -6.45
CA PRO A 75 -11.19 5.34 -7.09
C PRO A 75 -10.89 6.59 -6.28
N ARG A 76 -10.78 6.47 -4.97
CA ARG A 76 -10.50 7.62 -4.10
C ARG A 76 -9.07 8.13 -4.29
N ILE A 77 -8.17 7.27 -4.75
CA ILE A 77 -6.78 7.64 -4.99
C ILE A 77 -6.67 8.58 -6.18
N ARG A 78 -7.57 8.45 -7.17
CA ARG A 78 -7.58 9.32 -8.34
C ARG A 78 -7.72 10.79 -8.00
N GLY A 79 -8.45 11.09 -6.93
CA GLY A 79 -8.69 12.47 -6.52
C GLY A 79 -7.54 13.11 -5.76
N LEU A 80 -6.48 12.37 -5.48
CA LEU A 80 -5.36 12.89 -4.71
C LEU A 80 -4.47 13.79 -5.56
N ALA A 81 -4.01 14.90 -4.96
CA ALA A 81 -3.07 15.79 -5.61
C ALA A 81 -1.73 15.10 -5.85
N ARG A 82 -1.30 14.27 -4.91
CA ARG A 82 -0.09 13.46 -5.03
C ARG A 82 -0.46 12.00 -4.80
N LYS A 83 -0.25 11.19 -5.81
CA LYS A 83 -0.62 9.78 -5.78
C LYS A 83 0.57 8.91 -5.39
N PRO A 84 0.41 8.00 -4.43
CA PRO A 84 1.46 7.03 -4.11
C PRO A 84 1.51 5.95 -5.18
N LEU A 85 2.62 5.22 -5.21
CA LEU A 85 2.66 3.95 -5.91
C LEU A 85 1.77 2.97 -5.14
N VAL A 86 0.84 2.32 -5.82
CA VAL A 86 -0.11 1.41 -5.19
C VAL A 86 0.22 -0.03 -5.53
N LEU A 87 0.41 -0.84 -4.51
CA LEU A 87 0.59 -2.28 -4.64
C LEU A 87 -0.65 -2.95 -4.05
N LEU A 88 -1.47 -3.54 -4.89
CA LEU A 88 -2.69 -4.21 -4.48
C LEU A 88 -2.41 -5.70 -4.32
N ARG A 89 -2.60 -6.21 -3.11
CA ARG A 89 -2.42 -7.64 -2.86
C ARG A 89 -3.62 -8.42 -3.38
N ASP A 90 -3.34 -9.42 -4.19
CA ASP A 90 -4.35 -10.33 -4.70
C ASP A 90 -4.59 -11.46 -3.72
N ASP A 91 -5.82 -11.60 -3.24
CA ASP A 91 -6.22 -12.70 -2.37
C ASP A 91 -6.97 -13.80 -3.14
N GLY A 92 -7.03 -13.67 -4.46
CA GLY A 92 -7.67 -14.66 -5.33
C GLY A 92 -9.18 -14.53 -5.43
N ARG A 93 -9.81 -13.63 -4.71
CA ARG A 93 -11.27 -13.51 -4.70
C ARG A 93 -11.82 -12.51 -5.71
N ASN A 94 -11.05 -11.48 -6.02
CA ASN A 94 -11.50 -10.35 -6.84
C ASN A 94 -10.57 -10.09 -8.01
N GLU A 95 -9.98 -11.13 -8.58
CA GLU A 95 -8.95 -10.98 -9.61
C GLU A 95 -9.44 -10.22 -10.84
N GLU A 96 -10.63 -10.55 -11.34
CA GLU A 96 -11.17 -9.86 -12.51
C GLU A 96 -11.43 -8.40 -12.24
N SER A 97 -12.04 -8.10 -11.09
CA SER A 97 -12.32 -6.72 -10.68
C SER A 97 -11.03 -5.94 -10.43
N ALA A 98 -10.00 -6.61 -9.89
CA ALA A 98 -8.71 -5.99 -9.66
C ALA A 98 -8.04 -5.62 -10.98
N VAL A 99 -8.05 -6.55 -11.95
CA VAL A 99 -7.48 -6.29 -13.29
C VAL A 99 -8.19 -5.13 -13.96
N GLU A 100 -9.52 -5.12 -13.90
CA GLU A 100 -10.30 -4.04 -14.48
C GLU A 100 -9.97 -2.70 -13.83
N SER A 101 -9.84 -2.67 -12.50
CA SER A 101 -9.49 -1.46 -11.77
C SER A 101 -8.08 -0.98 -12.12
N LEU A 102 -7.13 -1.91 -12.26
CA LEU A 102 -5.76 -1.58 -12.61
C LEU A 102 -5.65 -0.91 -13.97
N SER A 103 -6.49 -1.29 -14.91
CA SER A 103 -6.49 -0.70 -16.25
C SER A 103 -6.90 0.76 -16.23
N GLN A 104 -7.54 1.21 -15.15
CA GLN A 104 -8.04 2.58 -15.00
C GLN A 104 -7.14 3.44 -14.10
N GLU A 105 -6.20 2.82 -13.37
CA GLU A 105 -5.37 3.51 -12.40
C GLU A 105 -3.92 3.56 -12.85
N ASP A 106 -3.35 4.76 -12.85
CA ASP A 106 -1.93 4.93 -13.09
C ASP A 106 -1.14 4.44 -11.88
N ALA A 107 -0.04 3.77 -12.11
CA ALA A 107 0.88 3.33 -11.06
C ALA A 107 0.22 2.43 -9.98
N CYS A 108 -0.68 1.54 -10.39
CA CYS A 108 -1.27 0.54 -9.52
C CYS A 108 -0.90 -0.84 -10.03
N TYR A 109 -0.39 -1.70 -9.16
CA TYR A 109 0.08 -3.02 -9.52
C TYR A 109 -0.60 -4.08 -8.67
N LEU A 110 -1.04 -5.15 -9.34
CA LEU A 110 -1.58 -6.32 -8.67
C LEU A 110 -0.44 -7.26 -8.33
N ILE A 111 -0.33 -7.61 -7.07
CA ILE A 111 0.69 -8.55 -6.62
C ILE A 111 0.04 -9.68 -5.84
N ARG A 112 0.58 -10.86 -5.98
CA ARG A 112 0.19 -11.99 -5.14
C ARG A 112 1.08 -11.97 -3.90
N GLN A 113 0.58 -12.53 -2.80
CA GLN A 113 1.33 -12.53 -1.55
C GLN A 113 2.74 -13.09 -1.71
N ALA A 114 2.86 -14.23 -2.40
CA ALA A 114 4.15 -14.84 -2.64
C ALA A 114 5.07 -13.91 -3.43
N THR A 115 4.51 -13.20 -4.40
CA THR A 115 5.28 -12.25 -5.22
C THR A 115 5.80 -11.09 -4.37
N LEU A 116 4.97 -10.59 -3.45
CA LEU A 116 5.42 -9.52 -2.56
C LEU A 116 6.60 -9.95 -1.72
N GLU A 117 6.54 -11.14 -1.15
CA GLU A 117 7.63 -11.68 -0.35
C GLU A 117 8.89 -11.91 -1.19
N ASP A 118 8.73 -12.35 -2.43
CA ASP A 118 9.84 -12.61 -3.34
C ASP A 118 10.51 -11.32 -3.81
N MET A 119 9.74 -10.26 -4.00
CA MET A 119 10.27 -8.99 -4.47
C MET A 119 11.07 -8.24 -3.42
N LEU A 120 10.87 -8.56 -2.18
CA LEU A 120 11.47 -7.87 -1.06
C LEU A 120 12.56 -8.68 -0.40
#